data_8b3a643203db19f2cbfa33626dfc07da
#
_entry.id   8b3a643203db19f2cbfa33626dfc07da
#
_cell.length_a   1.000
_cell.length_b   1.000
_cell.length_c   1.000
_cell.angle_alpha   90.00
_cell.angle_beta   90.00
_cell.angle_gamma   90.00
#
_symmetry.space_group_name_H-M   'P 1'
#
loop_
_entity.id
_entity.type
_entity.pdbx_description
1 polymer ?
#
loop_
_entity_poly.entity_id
_entity_poly.type
_entity_poly.pdbx_seq_one_letter_code
_entity_poly.pdbx_strand_id
1 'polypeptide(L)'
;MKTKKINRFFKKDYFLRKFYTLKFLKFFLSEDFLRKKIFKYIFFSGYWSDYNSGTNKSVSGKGSNYDNTYYLKNELKIFFREKKIKKILDIGCGDFNWMSNLLKDIEFDSYLGLDIVKKLVDDNSEKYG
;
A
#
# COMPACT_ATOMS: atom_id res chain seq x y z
N MET A 1 -10.28 29.44 1.71
CA MET A 1 -9.30 28.33 1.74
C MET A 1 -9.81 26.97 1.23
N LYS A 2 -11.10 26.80 0.91
CA LYS A 2 -11.70 25.51 0.43
C LYS A 2 -11.46 25.22 -1.06
N THR A 3 -11.26 26.21 -1.91
CA THR A 3 -11.16 26.05 -3.37
C THR A 3 -9.88 25.39 -3.88
N LYS A 4 -8.74 25.57 -3.20
CA LYS A 4 -7.47 24.93 -3.62
C LYS A 4 -7.44 23.39 -3.43
N LYS A 5 -8.21 22.87 -2.46
CA LYS A 5 -8.28 21.45 -2.15
C LYS A 5 -9.13 20.69 -3.17
N ILE A 6 -10.23 21.30 -3.62
CA ILE A 6 -11.13 20.75 -4.64
C ILE A 6 -10.42 20.62 -5.99
N ASN A 7 -9.69 21.68 -6.42
CA ASN A 7 -8.96 21.67 -7.68
C ASN A 7 -7.81 20.63 -7.73
N ARG A 8 -7.21 20.30 -6.57
CA ARG A 8 -6.15 19.28 -6.52
C ARG A 8 -6.72 17.86 -6.64
N PHE A 9 -7.89 17.62 -6.08
CA PHE A 9 -8.61 16.35 -6.17
C PHE A 9 -9.06 16.07 -7.62
N PHE A 10 -9.69 17.03 -8.27
CA PHE A 10 -10.12 16.91 -9.68
C PHE A 10 -8.95 16.73 -10.67
N LYS A 11 -7.80 17.40 -10.45
CA LYS A 11 -6.61 17.20 -11.30
C LYS A 11 -6.05 15.78 -11.19
N LYS A 12 -6.03 15.18 -9.98
CA LYS A 12 -5.55 13.82 -9.78
C LYS A 12 -6.47 12.79 -10.44
N ASP A 13 -7.78 12.92 -10.23
CA ASP A 13 -8.75 12.01 -10.85
C ASP A 13 -8.79 12.13 -12.38
N TYR A 14 -8.64 13.35 -12.91
CA TYR A 14 -8.56 13.58 -14.34
C TYR A 14 -7.36 12.85 -14.97
N PHE A 15 -6.19 12.87 -14.31
CA PHE A 15 -5.01 12.17 -14.80
C PHE A 15 -5.21 10.65 -14.81
N LEU A 16 -5.74 10.08 -13.72
CA LEU A 16 -6.03 8.65 -13.65
C LEU A 16 -7.08 8.23 -14.68
N ARG A 17 -8.18 9.00 -14.80
CA ARG A 17 -9.21 8.73 -15.81
C ARG A 17 -8.65 8.80 -17.22
N LYS A 18 -7.79 9.79 -17.54
CA LYS A 18 -7.12 9.91 -18.84
C LYS A 18 -6.20 8.73 -19.12
N PHE A 19 -5.55 8.17 -18.10
CA PHE A 19 -4.72 6.96 -18.22
C PHE A 19 -5.56 5.72 -18.56
N TYR A 20 -6.77 5.59 -17.99
CA TYR A 20 -7.69 4.49 -18.28
C TYR A 20 -8.45 4.66 -19.61
N THR A 21 -8.71 5.89 -20.04
CA THR A 21 -9.46 6.17 -21.29
C THR A 21 -8.62 6.08 -22.54
N LEU A 22 -7.30 6.02 -22.43
CA LEU A 22 -6.40 5.77 -23.55
C LEU A 22 -6.42 4.28 -23.95
N LYS A 23 -7.56 3.83 -24.50
CA LYS A 23 -7.70 2.48 -25.10
C LYS A 23 -6.57 2.17 -26.10
N PHE A 24 -6.04 3.19 -26.75
CA PHE A 24 -4.94 3.12 -27.69
C PHE A 24 -3.60 2.76 -27.00
N LEU A 25 -3.34 3.27 -25.80
CA LEU A 25 -2.14 2.91 -25.04
C LEU A 25 -2.20 1.45 -24.55
N LYS A 26 -3.37 0.92 -24.23
CA LYS A 26 -3.56 -0.50 -23.88
C LYS A 26 -3.11 -1.45 -24.98
N PHE A 27 -3.23 -1.04 -26.23
CA PHE A 27 -2.82 -1.85 -27.37
C PHE A 27 -1.29 -1.95 -27.51
N PHE A 28 -0.55 -0.91 -27.11
CA PHE A 28 0.91 -0.86 -27.25
C PHE A 28 1.68 -1.17 -25.96
N LEU A 29 1.05 -1.11 -24.80
CA LEU A 29 1.71 -1.33 -23.51
C LEU A 29 1.10 -2.55 -22.83
N SER A 30 1.96 -3.46 -22.33
CA SER A 30 1.48 -4.58 -21.54
C SER A 30 0.71 -4.09 -20.31
N GLU A 31 -0.30 -4.84 -19.87
CA GLU A 31 -1.08 -4.50 -18.66
C GLU A 31 -0.19 -4.36 -17.43
N ASP A 32 0.86 -5.16 -17.34
CA ASP A 32 1.84 -5.09 -16.23
C ASP A 32 2.63 -3.79 -16.24
N PHE A 33 3.02 -3.29 -17.41
CA PHE A 33 3.69 -2.00 -17.52
C PHE A 33 2.79 -0.86 -17.07
N LEU A 34 1.52 -0.86 -17.52
CA LEU A 34 0.54 0.15 -17.12
C LEU A 34 0.28 0.11 -15.62
N ARG A 35 0.11 -1.09 -15.06
CA ARG A 35 -0.11 -1.31 -13.64
C ARG A 35 1.05 -0.78 -12.80
N LYS A 36 2.29 -1.11 -13.16
CA LYS A 36 3.50 -0.58 -12.51
C LYS A 36 3.55 0.95 -12.56
N LYS A 37 3.23 1.57 -13.70
CA LYS A 37 3.23 3.03 -13.83
C LYS A 37 2.14 3.69 -12.97
N ILE A 38 0.94 3.11 -12.90
CA ILE A 38 -0.17 3.61 -12.10
C ILE A 38 0.17 3.56 -10.60
N PHE A 39 0.59 2.40 -10.09
CA PHE A 39 0.94 2.25 -8.67
C PHE A 39 2.14 3.12 -8.28
N LYS A 40 3.15 3.20 -9.14
CA LYS A 40 4.28 4.13 -8.94
C LYS A 40 3.80 5.59 -8.87
N TYR A 41 2.90 6.01 -9.76
CA TYR A 41 2.31 7.36 -9.71
C TYR A 41 1.53 7.59 -8.41
N ILE A 42 0.67 6.65 -8.01
CA ILE A 42 -0.11 6.72 -6.77
C ILE A 42 0.82 6.92 -5.57
N PHE A 43 1.89 6.13 -5.48
CA PHE A 43 2.87 6.22 -4.41
C PHE A 43 3.59 7.58 -4.39
N PHE A 44 4.25 7.97 -5.49
CA PHE A 44 5.04 9.21 -5.53
C PHE A 44 4.19 10.49 -5.45
N SER A 45 2.94 10.45 -5.93
CA SER A 45 2.03 11.59 -5.80
C SER A 45 1.41 11.71 -4.42
N GLY A 46 1.58 10.70 -3.55
CA GLY A 46 0.87 10.59 -2.28
C GLY A 46 -0.66 10.56 -2.45
N TYR A 47 -1.15 10.01 -3.57
CA TYR A 47 -2.58 9.99 -3.89
C TYR A 47 -3.40 9.31 -2.80
N TRP A 48 -2.89 8.21 -2.26
CA TRP A 48 -3.52 7.45 -1.18
C TRP A 48 -3.14 7.94 0.21
N SER A 49 -2.10 8.79 0.33
CA SER A 49 -1.69 9.34 1.62
C SER A 49 -2.72 10.33 2.12
N ASP A 50 -3.17 10.18 3.35
CA ASP A 50 -4.06 11.13 4.00
C ASP A 50 -3.24 12.22 4.71
N TYR A 51 -3.03 13.35 4.06
CA TYR A 51 -2.22 14.46 4.60
C TYR A 51 -2.78 15.11 5.88
N ASN A 52 -3.99 14.73 6.32
CA ASN A 52 -4.71 15.42 7.39
C ASN A 52 -4.75 14.70 8.74
N SER A 53 -4.18 13.55 8.87
CA SER A 53 -4.26 12.76 10.09
C SER A 53 -2.89 12.29 10.58
N GLY A 54 -2.58 12.47 11.82
CA GLY A 54 -1.39 12.14 12.64
C GLY A 54 -0.27 11.18 12.15
N THR A 55 0.62 10.83 13.05
CA THR A 55 1.90 10.14 12.80
C THR A 55 1.81 8.64 12.39
N ASN A 56 0.64 8.00 12.43
CA ASN A 56 0.45 6.55 12.20
C ASN A 56 -0.15 6.21 10.84
N LYS A 57 0.30 6.91 9.78
CA LYS A 57 -0.30 6.78 8.46
C LYS A 57 0.50 5.93 7.52
N SER A 58 -0.28 5.11 6.80
CA SER A 58 0.19 4.36 5.66
C SER A 58 0.20 5.21 4.40
N VAL A 59 1.27 5.13 3.62
CA VAL A 59 1.32 5.66 2.25
C VAL A 59 0.66 4.71 1.25
N SER A 60 0.31 3.51 1.69
CA SER A 60 -0.39 2.48 0.91
C SER A 60 -1.91 2.63 0.91
N GLY A 61 -2.43 3.64 1.60
CA GLY A 61 -3.85 3.99 1.63
C GLY A 61 -4.49 3.90 3.01
N LYS A 62 -5.69 4.48 3.14
CA LYS A 62 -6.43 4.53 4.41
C LYS A 62 -6.70 3.15 5.02
N GLY A 63 -6.96 2.15 4.18
CA GLY A 63 -7.20 0.76 4.61
C GLY A 63 -6.02 0.15 5.36
N SER A 64 -4.80 0.63 5.11
CA SER A 64 -3.56 0.18 5.76
C SER A 64 -3.18 1.00 6.99
N ASN A 65 -3.99 1.98 7.39
CA ASN A 65 -3.77 2.72 8.64
C ASN A 65 -3.99 1.83 9.85
N TYR A 66 -3.26 2.09 10.92
CA TYR A 66 -3.31 1.31 12.15
C TYR A 66 -4.74 1.15 12.70
N ASP A 67 -5.52 2.23 12.76
CA ASP A 67 -6.87 2.21 13.29
C ASP A 67 -7.82 1.32 12.47
N ASN A 68 -7.67 1.35 11.14
CA ASN A 68 -8.50 0.56 10.23
C ASN A 68 -8.13 -0.93 10.21
N THR A 69 -6.90 -1.25 10.61
CA THR A 69 -6.38 -2.64 10.63
C THR A 69 -6.44 -3.29 12.01
N TYR A 70 -6.88 -2.56 13.03
CA TYR A 70 -6.85 -3.03 14.42
C TYR A 70 -7.56 -4.38 14.62
N TYR A 71 -8.80 -4.52 14.14
CA TYR A 71 -9.55 -5.76 14.26
C TYR A 71 -8.92 -6.90 13.44
N LEU A 72 -8.57 -6.63 12.19
CA LEU A 72 -7.89 -7.60 11.33
C LEU A 72 -6.60 -8.12 11.96
N LYS A 73 -5.81 -7.24 12.55
CA LYS A 73 -4.57 -7.59 13.23
C LYS A 73 -4.81 -8.56 14.38
N ASN A 74 -5.83 -8.32 15.20
CA ASN A 74 -6.15 -9.19 16.33
C ASN A 74 -6.63 -10.58 15.87
N GLU A 75 -7.50 -10.64 14.85
CA GLU A 75 -7.95 -11.90 14.27
C GLU A 75 -6.80 -12.69 13.65
N LEU A 76 -5.90 -12.02 12.94
CA LEU A 76 -4.72 -12.66 12.35
C LEU A 76 -3.74 -13.19 13.42
N LYS A 77 -3.58 -12.51 14.56
CA LYS A 77 -2.77 -13.03 15.69
C LYS A 77 -3.32 -14.35 16.19
N ILE A 78 -4.63 -14.43 16.41
CA ILE A 78 -5.32 -15.65 16.87
C ILE A 78 -5.12 -16.74 15.82
N PHE A 79 -5.44 -16.45 14.57
CA PHE A 79 -5.32 -17.39 13.45
C PHE A 79 -3.89 -17.94 13.30
N PHE A 80 -2.87 -17.08 13.34
CA PHE A 80 -1.47 -17.51 13.18
C PHE A 80 -1.03 -18.42 14.33
N ARG A 81 -1.46 -18.13 15.55
CA ARG A 81 -1.17 -18.98 16.72
C ARG A 81 -1.88 -20.34 16.63
N GLU A 82 -3.18 -20.34 16.35
CA GLU A 82 -3.98 -21.57 16.24
C GLU A 82 -3.49 -22.50 15.13
N LYS A 83 -3.17 -21.92 13.97
CA LYS A 83 -2.69 -22.65 12.80
C LYS A 83 -1.18 -22.89 12.81
N LYS A 84 -0.48 -22.40 13.84
CA LYS A 84 1.01 -22.50 13.95
C LYS A 84 1.72 -22.00 12.70
N ILE A 85 1.24 -20.87 12.15
CA ILE A 85 1.83 -20.27 10.96
C ILE A 85 3.21 -19.71 11.30
N LYS A 86 4.22 -20.20 10.60
CA LYS A 86 5.62 -19.79 10.81
C LYS A 86 6.22 -19.07 9.61
N LYS A 87 5.66 -19.23 8.41
CA LYS A 87 6.15 -18.59 7.18
C LYS A 87 5.03 -17.77 6.55
N ILE A 88 5.34 -16.54 6.23
CA ILE A 88 4.36 -15.57 5.75
C ILE A 88 4.83 -15.02 4.41
N LEU A 89 3.95 -15.08 3.39
CA LEU A 89 4.10 -14.40 2.11
C LEU A 89 3.00 -13.34 2.00
N ASP A 90 3.42 -12.08 1.92
CA ASP A 90 2.54 -10.92 1.81
C ASP A 90 2.66 -10.30 0.42
N ILE A 91 1.62 -10.44 -0.40
CA ILE A 91 1.59 -9.93 -1.77
C ILE A 91 0.80 -8.61 -1.81
N GLY A 92 1.51 -7.53 -2.12
CA GLY A 92 1.01 -6.17 -1.97
C GLY A 92 1.30 -5.61 -0.58
N CYS A 93 2.50 -5.89 -0.05
CA CYS A 93 2.89 -5.56 1.32
C CYS A 93 2.87 -4.05 1.63
N GLY A 94 2.87 -3.20 0.58
CA GLY A 94 2.85 -1.76 0.73
C GLY A 94 4.02 -1.24 1.55
N ASP A 95 3.74 -0.27 2.43
CA ASP A 95 4.72 0.37 3.33
C ASP A 95 4.97 -0.39 4.64
N PHE A 96 4.47 -1.61 4.75
CA PHE A 96 4.63 -2.47 5.93
C PHE A 96 4.11 -1.87 7.24
N ASN A 97 3.30 -0.81 7.18
CA ASN A 97 2.89 -0.02 8.33
C ASN A 97 2.20 -0.86 9.43
N TRP A 98 1.11 -1.54 9.11
CA TRP A 98 0.36 -2.33 10.09
C TRP A 98 0.93 -3.74 10.30
N MET A 99 1.50 -4.35 9.23
CA MET A 99 2.09 -5.68 9.31
C MET A 99 3.29 -5.69 10.25
N SER A 100 4.12 -4.65 10.26
CA SER A 100 5.24 -4.52 11.20
C SER A 100 4.80 -4.59 12.68
N ASN A 101 3.60 -4.08 12.98
CA ASN A 101 3.04 -4.17 14.32
C ASN A 101 2.45 -5.56 14.64
N LEU A 102 1.89 -6.25 13.63
CA LEU A 102 1.41 -7.62 13.81
C LEU A 102 2.57 -8.57 14.12
N LEU A 103 3.65 -8.46 13.35
CA LEU A 103 4.80 -9.37 13.46
C LEU A 103 5.55 -9.25 14.79
N LYS A 104 5.47 -8.12 15.47
CA LYS A 104 6.04 -7.97 16.83
C LYS A 104 5.35 -8.83 17.88
N ASP A 105 4.11 -9.21 17.63
CA ASP A 105 3.24 -9.88 18.60
C ASP A 105 3.07 -11.37 18.33
N ILE A 106 3.73 -11.92 17.31
CA ILE A 106 3.66 -13.33 16.93
C ILE A 106 5.06 -13.92 16.72
N GLU A 107 5.18 -15.23 16.90
CA GLU A 107 6.38 -15.97 16.52
C GLU A 107 6.30 -16.43 15.07
N PHE A 108 7.31 -16.14 14.27
CA PHE A 108 7.42 -16.58 12.88
C PHE A 108 8.90 -16.82 12.53
N ASP A 109 9.13 -17.69 11.53
CA ASP A 109 10.47 -18.04 11.06
C ASP A 109 10.91 -17.13 9.90
N SER A 110 9.97 -16.76 9.03
CA SER A 110 10.26 -15.93 7.88
C SER A 110 9.04 -15.14 7.40
N TYR A 111 9.30 -13.93 6.95
CA TYR A 111 8.35 -13.07 6.24
C TYR A 111 8.96 -12.66 4.90
N LEU A 112 8.16 -12.74 3.84
CA LEU A 112 8.51 -12.24 2.51
C LEU A 112 7.43 -11.29 2.03
N GLY A 113 7.74 -10.01 1.95
CA GLY A 113 6.88 -8.98 1.39
C GLY A 113 7.18 -8.72 -0.08
N LEU A 114 6.15 -8.73 -0.92
CA LEU A 114 6.25 -8.40 -2.33
C LEU A 114 5.35 -7.20 -2.64
N ASP A 115 5.84 -6.25 -3.42
CA ASP A 115 5.05 -5.13 -3.94
C ASP A 115 5.46 -4.76 -5.35
N ILE A 116 4.51 -4.22 -6.12
CA ILE A 116 4.73 -3.74 -7.49
C ILE A 116 5.58 -2.45 -7.52
N VAL A 117 5.57 -1.69 -6.42
CA VAL A 117 6.37 -0.47 -6.24
C VAL A 117 7.68 -0.81 -5.57
N LYS A 118 8.72 -1.05 -6.37
CA LYS A 118 10.06 -1.43 -5.89
C LYS A 118 10.57 -0.53 -4.75
N LYS A 119 10.32 0.77 -4.82
CA LYS A 119 10.75 1.72 -3.77
C LYS A 119 10.19 1.38 -2.40
N LEU A 120 8.94 0.89 -2.31
CA LEU A 120 8.36 0.43 -1.04
C LEU A 120 9.11 -0.79 -0.49
N VAL A 121 9.45 -1.74 -1.36
CA VAL A 121 10.20 -2.93 -0.96
C VAL A 121 11.61 -2.56 -0.49
N ASP A 122 12.28 -1.67 -1.23
CA ASP A 122 13.63 -1.19 -0.86
C ASP A 122 13.60 -0.47 0.51
N ASP A 123 12.64 0.44 0.72
CA ASP A 123 12.49 1.18 1.98
C ASP A 123 12.16 0.26 3.16
N ASN A 124 11.30 -0.74 2.92
CA ASN A 124 10.97 -1.74 3.94
C ASN A 124 12.20 -2.59 4.30
N SER A 125 12.99 -3.02 3.32
CA SER A 125 14.21 -3.79 3.55
C SER A 125 15.27 -2.99 4.31
N GLU A 126 15.43 -1.71 4.00
CA GLU A 126 16.35 -0.82 4.72
C GLU A 126 15.91 -0.60 6.17
N LYS A 127 14.61 -0.48 6.42
CA LYS A 127 14.07 -0.12 7.73
C LYS A 127 13.88 -1.32 8.66
N TYR A 128 13.56 -2.47 8.12
CA TYR A 128 13.13 -3.63 8.91
C TYR A 128 14.04 -4.86 8.76
N GLY A 129 15.01 -4.86 7.84
CA GLY A 129 15.98 -5.91 7.62
C GLY A 129 15.51 -6.96 6.68
#